data_e2bd4b4fad7a72c4477d87d9e4602323
#
_entry.id   e2bd4b4fad7a72c4477d87d9e4602323
#
_cell.length_a   1.000
_cell.length_b   1.000
_cell.length_c   1.000
_cell.angle_alpha   90.00
_cell.angle_beta   90.00
_cell.angle_gamma   90.00
#
_symmetry.space_group_name_H-M   'P 1'
#
loop_
_entity.id
_entity.type
_entity.pdbx_description
1 polymer ?
#
loop_
_entity_poly.entity_id
_entity_poly.type
_entity_poly.pdbx_seq_one_letter_code
_entity_poly.pdbx_strand_id
1 'polypeptide(L)'
;SDCRGRGAFRPRLADGSPGIPQVPVNLPTFDEVVGPGLPREAYNDFILERFAAGRDNVYTIHAEVEGLLLAPAFRELLRRAERRGIRFRPLGELLPDDPRSLPLAELVRGRLAGREGWLGVRQP
;
A
#
# COMPACT_ATOMS: atom_id res chain seq x y z
N SER A 1 -7.49 0.50 -2.18
CA SER A 1 -7.00 0.33 -3.54
C SER A 1 -6.20 -0.96 -3.67
N ASP A 2 -6.44 -1.74 -4.68
CA ASP A 2 -5.75 -3.03 -4.94
C ASP A 2 -4.61 -2.86 -5.95
N CYS A 3 -4.33 -1.64 -6.39
CA CYS A 3 -3.27 -1.42 -7.35
C CYS A 3 -1.94 -1.08 -6.68
N ARG A 4 -0.86 -1.36 -7.41
CA ARG A 4 0.52 -1.04 -7.02
C ARG A 4 1.04 0.13 -7.83
N GLY A 5 1.90 0.91 -7.22
CA GLY A 5 2.51 2.06 -7.88
C GLY A 5 2.82 3.20 -6.92
N ARG A 6 2.98 4.39 -7.47
CA ARG A 6 3.25 5.60 -6.68
C ARG A 6 2.39 6.76 -7.16
N GLY A 7 1.96 7.59 -6.22
CA GLY A 7 1.14 8.77 -6.47
C GLY A 7 -0.30 8.42 -6.85
N ALA A 8 -1.23 9.23 -6.39
CA ALA A 8 -2.63 9.10 -6.76
C ALA A 8 -2.84 9.35 -8.25
N PHE A 9 -3.83 8.71 -8.85
CA PHE A 9 -4.17 8.83 -10.27
C PHE A 9 -5.61 8.42 -10.52
N ARG A 10 -6.11 8.70 -11.72
CA ARG A 10 -7.35 8.11 -12.23
C ARG A 10 -7.00 7.11 -13.34
N PRO A 11 -7.45 5.86 -13.25
CA PRO A 11 -7.22 4.90 -14.32
C PRO A 11 -8.00 5.32 -15.58
N ARG A 12 -7.39 5.11 -16.75
CA ARG A 12 -8.11 5.22 -18.03
C ARG A 12 -8.93 3.95 -18.23
N LEU A 13 -10.23 4.11 -18.39
CA LEU A 13 -11.13 2.99 -18.67
C LEU A 13 -11.07 2.61 -20.16
N ALA A 14 -11.65 1.46 -20.52
CA ALA A 14 -11.62 0.93 -21.88
C ALA A 14 -12.28 1.87 -22.91
N ASP A 15 -13.23 2.69 -22.50
CA ASP A 15 -13.88 3.71 -23.33
C ASP A 15 -13.10 5.04 -23.37
N GLY A 16 -11.91 5.09 -22.76
CA GLY A 16 -11.07 6.28 -22.65
C GLY A 16 -11.45 7.23 -21.53
N SER A 17 -12.58 7.03 -20.84
CA SER A 17 -13.02 7.88 -19.75
C SER A 17 -12.16 7.69 -18.49
N PRO A 18 -12.11 8.71 -17.60
CA PRO A 18 -11.41 8.58 -16.34
C PRO A 18 -12.22 7.76 -15.34
N GLY A 19 -11.58 6.76 -14.74
CA GLY A 19 -12.14 5.99 -13.64
C GLY A 19 -12.05 6.68 -12.28
N ILE A 20 -12.46 5.96 -11.24
CA ILE A 20 -12.41 6.42 -9.83
C ILE A 20 -10.94 6.63 -9.41
N PRO A 21 -10.64 7.70 -8.65
CA PRO A 21 -9.32 7.95 -8.10
C PRO A 21 -8.74 6.73 -7.37
N GLN A 22 -7.49 6.44 -7.63
CA GLN A 22 -6.72 5.36 -7.01
C GLN A 22 -5.55 5.94 -6.22
N VAL A 23 -5.32 5.42 -5.03
CA VAL A 23 -4.11 5.66 -4.24
C VAL A 23 -3.37 4.33 -4.16
N PRO A 24 -2.32 4.12 -4.98
CA PRO A 24 -1.65 2.83 -5.06
C PRO A 24 -0.95 2.45 -3.76
N VAL A 25 -1.00 1.16 -3.44
CA VAL A 25 -0.21 0.57 -2.36
C VAL A 25 1.25 0.52 -2.79
N ASN A 26 2.15 1.00 -1.95
CA ASN A 26 3.58 1.07 -2.25
C ASN A 26 4.47 0.39 -1.19
N LEU A 27 3.84 -0.18 -0.16
CA LEU A 27 4.52 -1.00 0.84
C LEU A 27 4.07 -2.46 0.70
N PRO A 28 4.95 -3.44 0.97
CA PRO A 28 4.58 -4.85 0.89
C PRO A 28 3.66 -5.25 2.05
N THR A 29 2.82 -6.24 1.81
CA THR A 29 2.02 -6.89 2.85
C THR A 29 2.82 -7.97 3.56
N PHE A 30 2.31 -8.46 4.69
CA PHE A 30 2.97 -9.49 5.49
C PHE A 30 3.24 -10.77 4.68
N ASP A 31 2.24 -11.28 3.99
CA ASP A 31 2.30 -12.50 3.18
C ASP A 31 3.25 -12.40 1.97
N GLU A 32 3.47 -11.20 1.45
CA GLU A 32 4.38 -10.98 0.34
C GLU A 32 5.87 -11.14 0.71
N VAL A 33 6.21 -11.03 1.99
CA VAL A 33 7.62 -11.05 2.43
C VAL A 33 7.94 -12.15 3.44
N VAL A 34 7.03 -12.47 4.35
CA VAL A 34 7.29 -13.46 5.40
C VAL A 34 7.31 -14.88 4.84
N GLY A 35 6.41 -15.23 3.95
CA GLY A 35 6.40 -16.54 3.30
C GLY A 35 7.66 -16.81 2.47
N PRO A 36 8.13 -15.87 1.62
CA PRO A 36 9.31 -16.09 0.78
C PRO A 36 10.66 -16.07 1.48
N GLY A 37 10.79 -15.61 2.71
CA GLY A 37 12.09 -15.68 3.36
C GLY A 37 12.37 -14.73 4.52
N LEU A 38 11.51 -13.76 4.81
CA LEU A 38 11.67 -12.92 5.98
C LEU A 38 11.15 -13.67 7.23
N PRO A 39 11.93 -13.78 8.31
CA PRO A 39 11.42 -14.28 9.58
C PRO A 39 10.27 -13.41 10.10
N ARG A 40 9.23 -14.05 10.64
CA ARG A 40 8.05 -13.35 11.17
C ARG A 40 8.40 -12.27 12.19
N GLU A 41 9.36 -12.55 13.04
CA GLU A 41 9.83 -11.66 14.12
C GLU A 41 10.52 -10.41 13.57
N ALA A 42 11.10 -10.49 12.39
CA ALA A 42 11.77 -9.36 11.73
C ALA A 42 10.81 -8.45 10.95
N TYR A 43 9.54 -8.82 10.80
CA TYR A 43 8.60 -8.08 9.95
C TYR A 43 8.40 -6.63 10.38
N ASN A 44 8.28 -6.37 11.68
CA ASN A 44 8.07 -5.01 12.17
C ASN A 44 9.28 -4.09 11.88
N ASP A 45 10.50 -4.60 12.01
CA ASP A 45 11.70 -3.84 11.65
C ASP A 45 11.73 -3.57 10.16
N PHE A 46 11.51 -4.61 9.38
CA PHE A 46 11.49 -4.55 7.93
C PHE A 46 10.49 -3.50 7.39
N ILE A 47 9.26 -3.47 7.91
CA ILE A 47 8.25 -2.53 7.41
C ILE A 47 8.50 -1.09 7.91
N LEU A 48 8.96 -0.92 9.15
CA LEU A 48 9.28 0.37 9.72
C LEU A 48 10.44 1.08 8.99
N GLU A 49 11.41 0.34 8.48
CA GLU A 49 12.50 0.86 7.67
C GLU A 49 12.04 1.35 6.29
N ARG A 50 10.90 0.87 5.82
CA ARG A 50 10.32 1.23 4.52
C ARG A 50 9.42 2.45 4.55
N PHE A 51 8.99 2.87 5.72
CA PHE A 51 8.30 4.15 5.86
C PHE A 51 9.28 5.29 5.58
N ALA A 52 9.20 5.86 4.39
CA ALA A 52 10.09 6.94 3.97
C ALA A 52 9.47 8.30 4.25
N ALA A 53 10.26 9.19 4.85
CA ALA A 53 9.87 10.58 5.03
C ALA A 53 9.71 11.32 3.70
N GLY A 54 8.83 12.33 3.69
CA GLY A 54 8.62 13.20 2.53
C GLY A 54 7.83 12.59 1.37
N ARG A 55 7.22 11.43 1.58
CA ARG A 55 6.31 10.81 0.60
C ARG A 55 5.17 10.06 1.28
N ASP A 56 4.11 9.84 0.54
CA ASP A 56 3.02 8.98 0.99
C ASP A 56 3.48 7.52 1.06
N ASN A 57 3.19 6.90 2.20
CA ASN A 57 3.43 5.48 2.43
C ASN A 57 2.05 4.82 2.57
N VAL A 58 1.70 3.97 1.63
CA VAL A 58 0.41 3.28 1.61
C VAL A 58 0.63 1.81 1.95
N TYR A 59 0.12 1.41 3.11
CA TYR A 59 0.27 0.09 3.67
C TYR A 59 -1.09 -0.61 3.76
N THR A 60 -1.18 -1.80 3.23
CA THR A 60 -2.37 -2.65 3.31
C THR A 60 -2.21 -3.66 4.43
N ILE A 61 -3.24 -3.78 5.25
CA ILE A 61 -3.38 -4.81 6.28
C ILE A 61 -4.59 -5.69 5.98
N HIS A 62 -4.57 -6.91 6.48
CA HIS A 62 -5.67 -7.86 6.36
C HIS A 62 -6.24 -8.17 7.75
N ALA A 63 -7.56 -8.06 7.90
CA ALA A 63 -8.21 -8.20 9.21
C ALA A 63 -7.91 -9.55 9.88
N GLU A 64 -7.85 -10.62 9.10
CA GLU A 64 -7.54 -11.98 9.54
C GLU A 64 -6.06 -12.17 9.90
N VAL A 65 -5.16 -11.37 9.36
CA VAL A 65 -3.72 -11.43 9.64
C VAL A 65 -3.37 -10.46 10.77
N GLU A 66 -3.37 -9.16 10.51
CA GLU A 66 -2.99 -8.15 11.49
C GLU A 66 -4.04 -7.96 12.59
N GLY A 67 -5.31 -8.21 12.28
CA GLY A 67 -6.41 -8.07 13.26
C GLY A 67 -6.59 -9.28 14.18
N LEU A 68 -6.17 -10.46 13.78
CA LEU A 68 -6.31 -11.70 14.54
C LEU A 68 -4.96 -12.33 14.86
N LEU A 69 -4.38 -13.04 13.90
CA LEU A 69 -3.17 -13.86 14.10
C LEU A 69 -1.97 -13.05 14.58
N LEU A 70 -1.80 -11.85 14.03
CA LEU A 70 -0.68 -10.96 14.32
C LEU A 70 -1.06 -9.74 15.15
N ALA A 71 -2.22 -9.72 15.78
CA ALA A 71 -2.70 -8.54 16.51
C ALA A 71 -1.70 -8.00 17.56
N PRO A 72 -0.98 -8.83 18.35
CA PRO A 72 0.06 -8.32 19.24
C PRO A 72 1.23 -7.66 18.50
N ALA A 73 1.71 -8.26 17.42
CA ALA A 73 2.80 -7.73 16.61
C ALA A 73 2.39 -6.44 15.89
N PHE A 74 1.16 -6.36 15.41
CA PHE A 74 0.62 -5.16 14.78
C PHE A 74 0.46 -4.01 15.78
N ARG A 75 -0.02 -4.27 16.99
CA ARG A 75 -0.04 -3.24 18.05
C ARG A 75 1.35 -2.70 18.37
N GLU A 76 2.37 -3.56 18.41
CA GLU A 76 3.74 -3.13 18.61
C GLU A 76 4.28 -2.33 17.42
N LEU A 77 3.93 -2.71 16.19
CA LEU A 77 4.24 -1.93 15.00
C LEU A 77 3.70 -0.49 15.12
N LEU A 78 2.43 -0.34 15.50
CA LEU A 78 1.79 0.98 15.65
C LEU A 78 2.49 1.83 16.72
N ARG A 79 2.79 1.26 17.89
CA ARG A 79 3.52 1.96 18.97
C ARG A 79 4.92 2.39 18.53
N ARG A 80 5.63 1.54 17.80
CA ARG A 80 6.98 1.85 17.29
C ARG A 80 6.93 2.92 16.21
N ALA A 81 5.92 2.88 15.34
CA ALA A 81 5.69 3.91 14.33
C ALA A 81 5.41 5.27 14.98
N GLU A 82 4.55 5.32 16.00
CA GLU A 82 4.26 6.53 16.77
C GLU A 82 5.52 7.13 17.42
N ARG A 83 6.34 6.29 18.09
CA ARG A 83 7.64 6.72 18.66
C ARG A 83 8.61 7.29 17.62
N ARG A 84 8.47 6.91 16.36
CA ARG A 84 9.25 7.46 15.22
C ARG A 84 8.59 8.68 14.56
N GLY A 85 7.49 9.20 15.13
CA GLY A 85 6.75 10.34 14.58
C GLY A 85 5.93 10.01 13.31
N ILE A 86 5.73 8.73 13.01
CA ILE A 86 4.90 8.29 11.88
C ILE A 86 3.42 8.43 12.30
N ARG A 87 2.65 9.15 11.50
CA ARG A 87 1.21 9.34 11.69
C ARG A 87 0.43 8.58 10.65
N PHE A 88 -0.54 7.79 11.10
CA PHE A 88 -1.49 7.13 10.21
C PHE A 88 -2.66 8.08 9.90
N ARG A 89 -3.11 8.05 8.66
CA ARG A 89 -4.19 8.91 8.15
C ARG A 89 -5.16 8.08 7.30
N PRO A 90 -6.44 8.47 7.24
CA PRO A 90 -7.37 7.89 6.28
C PRO A 90 -6.85 8.04 4.85
N LEU A 91 -7.02 6.99 4.02
CA LEU A 91 -6.51 6.95 2.66
C LEU A 91 -7.03 8.13 1.80
N GLY A 92 -8.28 8.53 2.02
CA GLY A 92 -8.89 9.66 1.30
C GLY A 92 -8.19 11.00 1.50
N GLU A 93 -7.47 11.18 2.62
CA GLU A 93 -6.70 12.41 2.87
C GLU A 93 -5.43 12.54 2.00
N LEU A 94 -5.08 11.50 1.26
CA LEU A 94 -4.01 11.52 0.26
C LEU A 94 -4.48 11.98 -1.13
N LEU A 95 -5.77 12.24 -1.28
CA LEU A 95 -6.32 12.80 -2.51
C LEU A 95 -6.32 14.32 -2.45
N PRO A 96 -6.15 15.02 -3.59
CA PRO A 96 -6.32 16.45 -3.66
C PRO A 96 -7.80 16.84 -3.48
N ASP A 97 -8.06 18.10 -3.11
CA ASP A 97 -9.41 18.62 -2.95
C ASP A 97 -10.27 18.46 -4.21
N ASP A 98 -9.67 18.62 -5.38
CA ASP A 98 -10.28 18.25 -6.66
C ASP A 98 -9.61 17.01 -7.25
N PRO A 99 -10.21 15.83 -7.08
CA PRO A 99 -9.66 14.58 -7.63
C PRO A 99 -9.59 14.56 -9.18
N ARG A 100 -10.28 15.47 -9.87
CA ARG A 100 -10.20 15.60 -11.33
C ARG A 100 -8.85 16.14 -11.79
N SER A 101 -8.10 16.79 -10.91
CA SER A 101 -6.73 17.26 -11.17
C SER A 101 -5.71 16.13 -11.23
N LEU A 102 -6.06 14.92 -10.77
CA LEU A 102 -5.18 13.76 -10.80
C LEU A 102 -4.86 13.35 -12.23
N PRO A 103 -3.60 12.91 -12.48
CA PRO A 103 -3.21 12.42 -13.80
C PRO A 103 -4.00 11.19 -14.19
N LEU A 104 -4.25 11.03 -15.49
CA LEU A 104 -4.71 9.77 -16.05
C LEU A 104 -3.52 8.84 -16.25
N ALA A 105 -3.69 7.58 -15.89
CA ALA A 105 -2.67 6.56 -16.12
C ALA A 105 -3.30 5.22 -16.48
N GLU A 106 -2.53 4.39 -17.16
CA GLU A 106 -2.95 3.03 -17.48
C GLU A 106 -2.82 2.13 -16.24
N LEU A 107 -3.78 1.23 -16.10
CA LEU A 107 -3.75 0.17 -15.08
C LEU A 107 -3.59 -1.16 -15.81
N VAL A 108 -2.41 -1.76 -15.68
CA VAL A 108 -2.08 -3.01 -16.36
C VAL A 108 -1.99 -4.18 -15.39
N ARG A 109 -2.15 -5.39 -15.89
CA ARG A 109 -1.90 -6.59 -15.11
C ARG A 109 -0.41 -6.75 -14.83
N GLY A 110 -0.03 -6.91 -13.58
CA GLY A 110 1.34 -7.18 -13.15
C GLY A 110 1.41 -8.37 -12.19
N ARG A 111 2.61 -8.86 -11.96
CA ARG A 111 2.91 -9.88 -10.94
C ARG A 111 3.92 -9.33 -9.97
N LEU A 112 3.78 -9.71 -8.70
CA LEU A 112 4.76 -9.43 -7.66
C LEU A 112 5.44 -10.73 -7.25
N ALA A 113 6.75 -10.67 -7.01
CA ALA A 113 7.47 -11.78 -6.42
C ALA A 113 6.88 -12.10 -5.03
N GLY A 114 6.70 -13.38 -4.74
CA GLY A 114 6.12 -13.85 -3.48
C GLY A 114 4.59 -13.82 -3.40
N ARG A 115 3.90 -13.43 -4.49
CA ARG A 115 2.43 -13.42 -4.55
C ARG A 115 1.92 -14.24 -5.72
N GLU A 116 0.94 -15.08 -5.48
CA GLU A 116 0.22 -15.76 -6.55
C GLU A 116 -0.77 -14.82 -7.27
N GLY A 117 -1.04 -15.14 -8.55
CA GLY A 117 -1.98 -14.40 -9.37
C GLY A 117 -1.40 -13.11 -9.96
N TRP A 118 -2.30 -12.17 -10.25
CA TRP A 118 -1.97 -10.87 -10.83
C TRP A 118 -2.66 -9.74 -10.04
N LEU A 119 -2.16 -8.55 -10.19
CA LEU A 119 -2.74 -7.34 -9.61
C LEU A 119 -2.64 -6.17 -10.60
N GLY A 120 -3.38 -5.11 -10.33
CA GLY A 120 -3.27 -3.88 -11.09
C GLY A 120 -1.96 -3.16 -10.76
N VAL A 121 -1.21 -2.76 -11.79
CA VAL A 121 -0.01 -1.94 -11.66
C VAL A 121 -0.20 -0.66 -12.45
N ARG A 122 -0.01 0.49 -11.79
CA ARG A 122 0.00 1.77 -12.47
C ARG A 122 1.19 1.86 -13.40
N GLN A 123 0.92 2.16 -14.67
CA GLN A 123 1.94 2.56 -15.64
C GLN A 123 2.10 4.10 -15.61
N PRO A 124 3.26 4.61 -15.95
CA PRO A 124 3.51 6.04 -16.06
C PRO A 124 2.55 6.77 -16.99
#